data_d888a7deddc9ce299681b4f170abcf25
#
_entry.id   d888a7deddc9ce299681b4f170abcf25
#
_cell.length_a   1.000
_cell.length_b   1.000
_cell.length_c   1.000
_cell.angle_alpha   90.00
_cell.angle_beta   90.00
_cell.angle_gamma   90.00
#
_symmetry.space_group_name_H-M   'P 1'
#
loop_
_entity.id
_entity.type
_entity.pdbx_description
1 polymer ?
#
loop_
_entity_poly.entity_id
_entity_poly.type
_entity_poly.pdbx_seq_one_letter_code
_entity_poly.pdbx_strand_id
1 'polypeptide(L)'
;RHKELVLVEKNMQDALLDLPEPDTLIENDYQDLLDKLEEIRRKLKSEELIFRQEMQDYYGMWVHQIKTPISAMRMLLQTMEEEYPEEKKLRELKAELFRIEQYVEMVLTYLRMEDMASDLKFEHYPLDDLIRASIRKYSQMFILKKIRLEYQAVNQNVITDKKWLCFVIEQILSNALKYTEKGGTIQIFTKQESNQLWLVIEDNGIGIWEEDLPRVFERGFTGYNGRADKKSTGIGLYLCKKVMGRLRHQ
;
A
#
# COMPACT_ATOMS: atom_id res chain seq x y z
N ARG A 1 -1.55 -16.27 -47.62
CA ARG A 1 -2.19 -15.07 -47.06
C ARG A 1 -2.96 -15.35 -45.76
N HIS A 2 -4.00 -16.21 -45.76
CA HIS A 2 -4.74 -16.53 -44.51
C HIS A 2 -3.81 -17.15 -43.42
N LYS A 3 -2.84 -17.98 -43.80
CA LYS A 3 -1.81 -18.55 -42.86
C LYS A 3 -0.84 -17.48 -42.34
N GLU A 4 -0.51 -16.47 -43.11
CA GLU A 4 0.34 -15.35 -42.71
C GLU A 4 -0.40 -14.44 -41.74
N LEU A 5 -1.67 -14.11 -42.00
CA LEU A 5 -2.52 -13.35 -41.06
C LEU A 5 -2.73 -14.05 -39.71
N VAL A 6 -2.85 -15.41 -39.70
CA VAL A 6 -2.93 -16.19 -38.45
C VAL A 6 -1.59 -16.19 -37.66
N LEU A 7 -0.44 -16.04 -38.35
CA LEU A 7 0.85 -15.88 -37.69
C LEU A 7 0.99 -14.49 -37.04
N VAL A 8 0.45 -13.47 -37.70
CA VAL A 8 0.38 -12.08 -37.22
C VAL A 8 -0.51 -12.01 -35.97
N GLU A 9 -1.63 -12.73 -35.92
CA GLU A 9 -2.51 -12.80 -34.76
C GLU A 9 -1.83 -13.37 -33.49
N LYS A 10 -0.85 -14.26 -33.66
CA LYS A 10 -0.09 -14.86 -32.54
C LYS A 10 0.94 -13.93 -31.89
N ASN A 11 1.42 -12.90 -32.60
CA ASN A 11 2.43 -11.96 -32.13
C ASN A 11 1.93 -10.51 -32.16
N MET A 12 0.78 -10.25 -31.57
CA MET A 12 0.06 -8.98 -31.65
C MET A 12 0.84 -7.72 -31.22
N GLN A 13 1.99 -7.83 -30.60
CA GLN A 13 2.80 -6.66 -30.24
C GLN A 13 3.73 -6.16 -31.36
N ASP A 14 4.13 -7.05 -32.30
CA ASP A 14 5.01 -6.73 -33.43
C ASP A 14 4.31 -6.88 -34.81
N ALA A 15 3.07 -7.28 -34.81
CA ALA A 15 2.37 -7.88 -35.94
C ALA A 15 1.87 -6.87 -37.01
N LEU A 16 1.79 -5.59 -36.69
CA LEU A 16 1.36 -4.56 -37.65
C LEU A 16 2.51 -4.07 -38.55
N LEU A 17 3.74 -4.46 -38.26
CA LEU A 17 4.94 -4.11 -39.05
C LEU A 17 5.17 -5.00 -40.26
N ASP A 18 4.55 -6.21 -40.32
CA ASP A 18 4.76 -7.22 -41.34
C ASP A 18 3.46 -7.66 -42.05
N LEU A 19 2.57 -6.69 -42.34
CA LEU A 19 1.43 -7.01 -43.16
C LEU A 19 1.87 -7.26 -44.60
N PRO A 20 1.29 -8.27 -45.29
CA PRO A 20 1.62 -8.53 -46.70
C PRO A 20 1.17 -7.36 -47.58
N GLU A 21 1.91 -7.10 -48.70
CA GLU A 21 1.54 -6.04 -49.63
C GLU A 21 0.09 -6.20 -50.10
N PRO A 22 -0.70 -5.09 -50.10
CA PRO A 22 -2.11 -5.15 -50.48
C PRO A 22 -2.23 -5.36 -51.98
N ASP A 23 -3.07 -6.33 -52.41
CA ASP A 23 -3.34 -6.62 -53.83
C ASP A 23 -4.62 -5.96 -54.35
N THR A 24 -5.47 -5.49 -53.42
CA THR A 24 -6.76 -4.87 -53.77
C THR A 24 -6.95 -3.53 -53.10
N LEU A 25 -7.79 -2.67 -53.68
CA LEU A 25 -8.13 -1.37 -53.12
C LEU A 25 -8.70 -1.49 -51.71
N ILE A 26 -9.51 -2.50 -51.47
CA ILE A 26 -10.11 -2.76 -50.15
C ILE A 26 -9.03 -3.13 -49.12
N GLU A 27 -8.05 -3.94 -49.48
CA GLU A 27 -6.93 -4.27 -48.59
C GLU A 27 -6.09 -3.04 -48.26
N ASN A 28 -5.87 -2.15 -49.21
CA ASN A 28 -5.18 -0.89 -49.03
C ASN A 28 -5.94 0.01 -48.03
N ASP A 29 -7.25 0.18 -48.23
CA ASP A 29 -8.11 0.96 -47.31
C ASP A 29 -8.09 0.38 -45.89
N TYR A 30 -8.08 -0.96 -45.74
CA TYR A 30 -7.93 -1.61 -44.42
C TYR A 30 -6.56 -1.38 -43.79
N GLN A 31 -5.48 -1.43 -44.57
CA GLN A 31 -4.14 -1.13 -44.03
C GLN A 31 -4.05 0.33 -43.60
N ASP A 32 -4.55 1.27 -44.36
CA ASP A 32 -4.61 2.67 -43.98
C ASP A 32 -5.41 2.92 -42.69
N LEU A 33 -6.49 2.18 -42.48
CA LEU A 33 -7.27 2.22 -41.25
C LEU A 33 -6.51 1.64 -40.07
N LEU A 34 -5.80 0.52 -40.25
CA LEU A 34 -4.97 -0.11 -39.22
C LEU A 34 -3.81 0.81 -38.83
N ASP A 35 -3.13 1.44 -39.78
CA ASP A 35 -2.05 2.39 -39.52
C ASP A 35 -2.54 3.60 -38.72
N LYS A 36 -3.70 4.16 -39.07
CA LYS A 36 -4.34 5.25 -38.31
C LYS A 36 -4.72 4.83 -36.90
N LEU A 37 -5.25 3.62 -36.71
CA LEU A 37 -5.58 3.09 -35.40
C LEU A 37 -4.31 2.91 -34.55
N GLU A 38 -3.23 2.42 -35.15
CA GLU A 38 -1.95 2.26 -34.45
C GLU A 38 -1.33 3.59 -34.06
N GLU A 39 -1.40 4.59 -34.93
CA GLU A 39 -0.95 5.95 -34.63
C GLU A 39 -1.73 6.54 -33.44
N ILE A 40 -3.06 6.42 -33.46
CA ILE A 40 -3.93 6.85 -32.37
C ILE A 40 -3.58 6.11 -31.08
N ARG A 41 -3.40 4.80 -31.15
CA ARG A 41 -3.02 3.96 -30.00
C ARG A 41 -1.69 4.39 -29.40
N ARG A 42 -0.66 4.62 -30.24
CA ARG A 42 0.66 5.09 -29.81
C ARG A 42 0.57 6.46 -29.16
N LYS A 43 -0.21 7.37 -29.73
CA LYS A 43 -0.43 8.70 -29.18
C LYS A 43 -1.10 8.66 -27.83
N LEU A 44 -2.20 7.89 -27.68
CA LEU A 44 -2.89 7.72 -26.41
C LEU A 44 -1.99 7.08 -25.33
N LYS A 45 -1.19 6.08 -25.71
CA LYS A 45 -0.24 5.45 -24.80
C LYS A 45 0.87 6.42 -24.35
N SER A 46 1.35 7.25 -25.27
CA SER A 46 2.35 8.29 -24.93
C SER A 46 1.76 9.34 -24.01
N GLU A 47 0.55 9.83 -24.30
CA GLU A 47 -0.15 10.80 -23.43
C GLU A 47 -0.42 10.23 -22.04
N GLU A 48 -0.82 8.95 -21.95
CA GLU A 48 -0.99 8.26 -20.67
C GLU A 48 0.31 8.18 -19.87
N LEU A 49 1.43 7.85 -20.53
CA LEU A 49 2.74 7.79 -19.86
C LEU A 49 3.20 9.16 -19.36
N ILE A 50 3.03 10.22 -20.20
CA ILE A 50 3.38 11.59 -19.80
C ILE A 50 2.52 12.03 -18.62
N PHE A 51 1.20 11.86 -18.70
CA PHE A 51 0.29 12.21 -17.61
C PHE A 51 0.64 11.48 -16.31
N ARG A 52 1.00 10.19 -16.42
CA ARG A 52 1.40 9.37 -15.27
C ARG A 52 2.68 9.90 -14.63
N GLN A 53 3.68 10.30 -15.45
CA GLN A 53 4.91 10.88 -14.98
C GLN A 53 4.68 12.23 -14.29
N GLU A 54 3.90 13.12 -14.92
CA GLU A 54 3.55 14.43 -14.35
C GLU A 54 2.84 14.28 -12.98
N MET A 55 1.94 13.31 -12.86
CA MET A 55 1.26 13.03 -11.61
C MET A 55 2.22 12.51 -10.52
N GLN A 56 3.18 11.67 -10.89
CA GLN A 56 4.21 11.19 -9.95
C GLN A 56 5.10 12.34 -9.45
N ASP A 57 5.55 13.20 -10.35
CA ASP A 57 6.37 14.36 -10.03
C ASP A 57 5.61 15.34 -9.15
N TYR A 58 4.35 15.62 -9.47
CA TYR A 58 3.46 16.46 -8.65
C TYR A 58 3.29 15.91 -7.24
N TYR A 59 2.97 14.63 -7.11
CA TYR A 59 2.83 14.00 -5.81
C TYR A 59 4.15 13.94 -5.04
N GLY A 60 5.28 13.74 -5.72
CA GLY A 60 6.61 13.78 -5.12
C GLY A 60 6.89 15.14 -4.44
N MET A 61 6.63 16.23 -5.15
CA MET A 61 6.74 17.59 -4.60
C MET A 61 5.78 17.85 -3.45
N TRP A 62 4.50 17.48 -3.63
CA TRP A 62 3.46 17.64 -2.61
C TRP A 62 3.82 16.97 -1.29
N VAL A 63 4.43 15.78 -1.36
CA VAL A 63 4.92 15.05 -0.20
C VAL A 63 5.95 15.82 0.58
N HIS A 64 6.95 16.36 -0.11
CA HIS A 64 7.98 17.17 0.54
C HIS A 64 7.38 18.40 1.19
N GLN A 65 6.43 19.06 0.52
CA GLN A 65 5.74 20.24 1.06
C GLN A 65 4.88 19.93 2.29
N ILE A 66 4.27 18.74 2.38
CA ILE A 66 3.49 18.33 3.55
C ILE A 66 4.39 17.84 4.71
N LYS A 67 5.47 17.12 4.43
CA LYS A 67 6.39 16.65 5.47
C LYS A 67 7.02 17.78 6.25
N THR A 68 7.30 18.92 5.63
CA THR A 68 7.93 20.08 6.26
C THR A 68 7.08 20.66 7.41
N PRO A 69 5.80 21.07 7.21
CA PRO A 69 4.96 21.56 8.32
C PRO A 69 4.67 20.48 9.38
N ILE A 70 4.55 19.20 8.98
CA ILE A 70 4.40 18.10 9.93
C ILE A 70 5.63 18.03 10.85
N SER A 71 6.85 18.09 10.29
CA SER A 71 8.08 18.07 11.07
C SER A 71 8.20 19.28 12.00
N ALA A 72 7.79 20.47 11.54
CA ALA A 72 7.75 21.66 12.37
C ALA A 72 6.77 21.51 13.54
N MET A 73 5.55 21.02 13.29
CA MET A 73 4.58 20.73 14.35
C MET A 73 5.10 19.71 15.36
N ARG A 74 5.80 18.67 14.89
CA ARG A 74 6.43 17.67 15.78
C ARG A 74 7.45 18.30 16.71
N MET A 75 8.33 19.17 16.17
CA MET A 75 9.33 19.87 16.99
C MET A 75 8.66 20.79 18.03
N LEU A 76 7.65 21.56 17.64
CA LEU A 76 6.90 22.42 18.57
C LEU A 76 6.23 21.60 19.69
N LEU A 77 5.59 20.49 19.34
CA LEU A 77 4.95 19.60 20.31
C LEU A 77 5.97 18.91 21.23
N GLN A 78 7.19 18.65 20.73
CA GLN A 78 8.28 18.10 21.56
C GLN A 78 8.79 19.12 22.57
N THR A 79 9.00 20.38 22.15
CA THR A 79 9.40 21.47 23.06
C THR A 79 8.34 21.72 24.13
N MET A 80 7.04 21.72 23.74
CA MET A 80 5.94 21.87 24.69
C MET A 80 5.85 20.70 25.69
N GLU A 81 6.23 19.47 25.29
CA GLU A 81 6.25 18.33 26.22
C GLU A 81 7.36 18.43 27.25
N GLU A 82 8.50 19.01 26.88
CA GLU A 82 9.59 19.27 27.83
C GLU A 82 9.16 20.30 28.88
N GLU A 83 8.33 21.30 28.50
CA GLU A 83 7.82 22.32 29.42
C GLU A 83 6.59 21.81 30.23
N TYR A 84 5.73 21.00 29.63
CA TYR A 84 4.44 20.56 30.18
C TYR A 84 4.19 19.04 30.03
N PRO A 85 4.99 18.16 30.68
CA PRO A 85 5.00 16.71 30.42
C PRO A 85 3.69 16.00 30.80
N GLU A 86 2.90 16.58 31.70
CA GLU A 86 1.65 15.97 32.20
C GLU A 86 0.41 16.42 31.45
N GLU A 87 0.53 17.30 30.45
CA GLU A 87 -0.65 17.86 29.79
C GLU A 87 -1.32 16.85 28.85
N LYS A 88 -2.55 16.45 29.18
CA LYS A 88 -3.34 15.48 28.43
C LYS A 88 -3.61 15.95 26.98
N LYS A 89 -3.88 17.25 26.78
CA LYS A 89 -4.13 17.85 25.46
C LYS A 89 -2.94 17.72 24.54
N LEU A 90 -1.71 17.85 25.08
CA LEU A 90 -0.49 17.70 24.29
C LEU A 90 -0.33 16.27 23.75
N ARG A 91 -0.66 15.27 24.58
CA ARG A 91 -0.66 13.85 24.14
C ARG A 91 -1.70 13.59 23.06
N GLU A 92 -2.87 14.22 23.16
CA GLU A 92 -3.93 14.12 22.15
C GLU A 92 -3.49 14.78 20.82
N LEU A 93 -2.87 15.97 20.87
CA LEU A 93 -2.32 16.65 19.69
C LEU A 93 -1.23 15.82 18.99
N LYS A 94 -0.33 15.22 19.75
CA LYS A 94 0.69 14.30 19.20
C LYS A 94 0.06 13.09 18.50
N ALA A 95 -0.99 12.53 19.08
CA ALA A 95 -1.70 11.40 18.48
C ALA A 95 -2.39 11.79 17.17
N GLU A 96 -3.00 13.00 17.09
CA GLU A 96 -3.61 13.47 15.85
C GLU A 96 -2.52 13.79 14.79
N LEU A 97 -1.40 14.39 15.18
CA LEU A 97 -0.28 14.61 14.27
C LEU A 97 0.25 13.28 13.71
N PHE A 98 0.43 12.27 14.56
CA PHE A 98 0.84 10.93 14.15
C PHE A 98 -0.16 10.31 13.14
N ARG A 99 -1.47 10.51 13.33
CA ARG A 99 -2.49 10.06 12.37
C ARG A 99 -2.35 10.74 11.00
N ILE A 100 -2.10 12.06 11.00
CA ILE A 100 -1.85 12.80 9.76
C ILE A 100 -0.63 12.20 9.02
N GLU A 101 0.45 11.93 9.74
CA GLU A 101 1.64 11.28 9.17
C GLU A 101 1.33 9.92 8.54
N GLN A 102 0.52 9.09 9.22
CA GLN A 102 0.11 7.79 8.69
C GLN A 102 -0.73 7.92 7.41
N TYR A 103 -1.64 8.91 7.35
CA TYR A 103 -2.41 9.16 6.12
C TYR A 103 -1.52 9.60 4.97
N VAL A 104 -0.58 10.51 5.21
CA VAL A 104 0.38 10.95 4.19
C VAL A 104 1.23 9.77 3.71
N GLU A 105 1.74 8.94 4.61
CA GLU A 105 2.53 7.76 4.27
C GLU A 105 1.73 6.73 3.46
N MET A 106 0.46 6.51 3.81
CA MET A 106 -0.44 5.64 3.07
C MET A 106 -0.67 6.13 1.63
N VAL A 107 -0.94 7.44 1.45
CA VAL A 107 -1.11 8.04 0.11
C VAL A 107 0.16 7.88 -0.71
N LEU A 108 1.32 8.12 -0.11
CA LEU A 108 2.61 7.92 -0.75
C LEU A 108 2.86 6.50 -1.22
N THR A 109 2.55 5.55 -0.34
CA THR A 109 2.68 4.13 -0.64
C THR A 109 1.76 3.75 -1.80
N TYR A 110 0.53 4.27 -1.80
CA TYR A 110 -0.42 4.06 -2.90
C TYR A 110 0.14 4.55 -4.24
N LEU A 111 0.70 5.76 -4.28
CA LEU A 111 1.24 6.36 -5.50
C LEU A 111 2.49 5.64 -6.04
N ARG A 112 3.35 5.18 -5.13
CA ARG A 112 4.57 4.41 -5.48
C ARG A 112 4.31 2.96 -5.84
N MET A 113 3.10 2.46 -5.62
CA MET A 113 2.79 1.06 -5.82
C MET A 113 2.84 0.63 -7.28
N GLU A 114 2.60 1.53 -8.22
CA GLU A 114 2.70 1.21 -9.66
C GLU A 114 4.15 0.92 -10.07
N ASP A 115 5.12 1.64 -9.52
CA ASP A 115 6.55 1.48 -9.80
C ASP A 115 7.25 0.48 -8.87
N MET A 116 6.52 -0.09 -7.92
CA MET A 116 7.07 -1.00 -6.90
C MET A 116 7.89 -2.14 -7.50
N ALA A 117 7.52 -2.63 -8.69
CA ALA A 117 8.20 -3.77 -9.32
C ALA A 117 9.67 -3.50 -9.67
N SER A 118 10.01 -2.24 -10.00
CA SER A 118 11.37 -1.82 -10.35
C SER A 118 12.24 -1.47 -9.13
N ASP A 119 11.62 -1.26 -7.96
CA ASP A 119 12.29 -0.72 -6.76
C ASP A 119 12.40 -1.73 -5.60
N LEU A 120 11.95 -2.98 -5.80
CA LEU A 120 12.01 -4.03 -4.78
C LEU A 120 13.45 -4.50 -4.54
N LYS A 121 13.87 -4.50 -3.27
CA LYS A 121 15.16 -5.03 -2.82
C LYS A 121 14.93 -6.18 -1.85
N PHE A 122 15.05 -7.41 -2.35
CA PHE A 122 14.92 -8.60 -1.53
C PHE A 122 16.24 -8.91 -0.82
N GLU A 123 16.20 -8.89 0.50
CA GLU A 123 17.31 -9.23 1.38
C GLU A 123 16.81 -10.11 2.55
N HIS A 124 17.75 -10.75 3.23
CA HIS A 124 17.44 -11.51 4.44
C HIS A 124 17.33 -10.59 5.65
N TYR A 125 16.18 -10.60 6.32
CA TYR A 125 15.96 -9.83 7.54
C TYR A 125 15.50 -10.73 8.69
N PRO A 126 16.01 -10.51 9.93
CA PRO A 126 15.36 -11.06 11.11
C PRO A 126 13.95 -10.49 11.22
N LEU A 127 12.95 -11.38 11.23
CA LEU A 127 11.54 -10.95 11.27
C LEU A 127 11.23 -10.18 12.57
N ASP A 128 11.87 -10.57 13.67
CA ASP A 128 11.78 -9.90 14.97
C ASP A 128 12.13 -8.41 14.91
N ASP A 129 13.19 -8.06 14.16
CA ASP A 129 13.63 -6.67 14.02
C ASP A 129 12.58 -5.80 13.31
N LEU A 130 11.92 -6.35 12.27
CA LEU A 130 10.88 -5.66 11.52
C LEU A 130 9.63 -5.44 12.38
N ILE A 131 9.24 -6.45 13.15
CA ILE A 131 8.10 -6.38 14.06
C ILE A 131 8.37 -5.38 15.17
N ARG A 132 9.54 -5.45 15.84
CA ARG A 132 9.91 -4.51 16.90
C ARG A 132 10.01 -3.07 16.42
N ALA A 133 10.52 -2.84 15.20
CA ALA A 133 10.56 -1.51 14.60
C ALA A 133 9.15 -0.95 14.43
N SER A 134 8.23 -1.76 13.91
CA SER A 134 6.82 -1.38 13.73
C SER A 134 6.12 -1.15 15.09
N ILE A 135 6.32 -2.00 16.07
CA ILE A 135 5.77 -1.81 17.45
C ILE A 135 6.26 -0.48 18.05
N ARG A 136 7.57 -0.19 17.94
CA ARG A 136 8.15 1.06 18.49
C ARG A 136 7.52 2.30 17.86
N LYS A 137 7.24 2.30 16.59
CA LYS A 137 6.57 3.40 15.87
C LYS A 137 5.19 3.71 16.45
N TYR A 138 4.46 2.68 16.89
CA TYR A 138 3.12 2.80 17.46
C TYR A 138 3.06 2.82 18.99
N SER A 139 4.19 2.81 19.69
CA SER A 139 4.27 2.70 21.16
C SER A 139 3.44 3.76 21.90
N GLN A 140 3.43 5.01 21.43
CA GLN A 140 2.63 6.07 22.02
C GLN A 140 1.11 5.80 21.92
N MET A 141 0.66 5.18 20.82
CA MET A 141 -0.75 4.83 20.65
C MET A 141 -1.18 3.71 21.60
N PHE A 142 -0.32 2.70 21.84
CA PHE A 142 -0.55 1.67 22.85
C PHE A 142 -0.72 2.28 24.23
N ILE A 143 0.17 3.20 24.62
CA ILE A 143 0.12 3.89 25.91
C ILE A 143 -1.15 4.73 26.03
N LEU A 144 -1.47 5.57 25.02
CA LEU A 144 -2.61 6.46 25.02
C LEU A 144 -3.94 5.71 25.16
N LYS A 145 -4.09 4.63 24.42
CA LYS A 145 -5.27 3.75 24.48
C LYS A 145 -5.22 2.74 25.65
N LYS A 146 -4.12 2.67 26.40
CA LYS A 146 -3.91 1.65 27.46
C LYS A 146 -4.10 0.22 26.93
N ILE A 147 -3.75 -0.04 25.68
CA ILE A 147 -3.83 -1.37 25.08
C ILE A 147 -2.65 -2.21 25.55
N ARG A 148 -2.92 -3.42 25.99
CA ARG A 148 -1.91 -4.40 26.41
C ARG A 148 -1.33 -5.05 25.15
N LEU A 149 -0.02 -4.99 25.01
CA LEU A 149 0.71 -5.70 23.96
C LEU A 149 1.28 -7.01 24.55
N GLU A 150 0.90 -8.14 23.95
CA GLU A 150 1.48 -9.44 24.22
C GLU A 150 2.32 -9.87 23.02
N TYR A 151 3.64 -9.75 23.16
CA TYR A 151 4.56 -10.03 22.07
C TYR A 151 5.44 -11.24 22.38
N GLN A 152 5.42 -12.22 21.46
CA GLN A 152 6.35 -13.35 21.51
C GLN A 152 7.49 -13.10 20.53
N ALA A 153 8.73 -13.12 21.01
CA ALA A 153 9.90 -12.94 20.18
C ALA A 153 9.99 -14.00 19.06
N VAL A 154 10.36 -13.56 17.87
CA VAL A 154 10.35 -14.37 16.65
C VAL A 154 11.79 -14.65 16.22
N ASN A 155 12.20 -15.89 16.20
CA ASN A 155 13.58 -16.28 15.83
C ASN A 155 13.65 -16.84 14.40
N GLN A 156 13.01 -16.17 13.44
CA GLN A 156 13.02 -16.55 12.03
C GLN A 156 13.48 -15.40 11.16
N ASN A 157 14.13 -15.77 10.03
CA ASN A 157 14.49 -14.84 8.98
C ASN A 157 13.48 -14.90 7.83
N VAL A 158 13.27 -13.78 7.17
CA VAL A 158 12.41 -13.66 5.99
C VAL A 158 13.19 -13.01 4.85
N ILE A 159 12.98 -13.51 3.64
CA ILE A 159 13.48 -12.86 2.42
C ILE A 159 12.42 -11.90 1.93
N THR A 160 12.68 -10.62 2.03
CA THR A 160 11.66 -9.60 1.73
C THR A 160 12.31 -8.24 1.42
N ASP A 161 11.50 -7.29 1.00
CA ASP A 161 11.85 -5.87 1.07
C ASP A 161 11.41 -5.31 2.42
N LYS A 162 12.38 -4.84 3.22
CA LYS A 162 12.16 -4.32 4.56
C LYS A 162 11.10 -3.21 4.61
N LYS A 163 11.19 -2.23 3.71
CA LYS A 163 10.30 -1.06 3.67
C LYS A 163 8.86 -1.48 3.46
N TRP A 164 8.64 -2.38 2.50
CA TRP A 164 7.31 -2.82 2.12
C TRP A 164 6.69 -3.79 3.13
N LEU A 165 7.47 -4.69 3.72
CA LEU A 165 6.95 -5.58 4.77
C LEU A 165 6.65 -4.81 6.05
N CYS A 166 7.52 -3.87 6.47
CA CYS A 166 7.20 -2.98 7.59
C CYS A 166 5.91 -2.20 7.36
N PHE A 167 5.68 -1.67 6.14
CA PHE A 167 4.42 -0.99 5.81
C PHE A 167 3.20 -1.89 6.06
N VAL A 168 3.25 -3.18 5.65
CA VAL A 168 2.14 -4.12 5.87
C VAL A 168 1.92 -4.35 7.36
N ILE A 169 2.97 -4.64 8.13
CA ILE A 169 2.88 -4.85 9.58
C ILE A 169 2.29 -3.61 10.26
N GLU A 170 2.76 -2.43 9.89
CA GLU A 170 2.28 -1.15 10.43
C GLU A 170 0.81 -0.88 10.11
N GLN A 171 0.34 -1.19 8.90
CA GLN A 171 -1.07 -1.04 8.53
C GLN A 171 -1.98 -1.98 9.33
N ILE A 172 -1.56 -3.22 9.54
CA ILE A 172 -2.32 -4.18 10.34
C ILE A 172 -2.33 -3.75 11.81
N LEU A 173 -1.18 -3.30 12.38
CA LEU A 173 -1.09 -2.74 13.73
C LEU A 173 -1.97 -1.50 13.89
N SER A 174 -1.99 -0.61 12.89
CA SER A 174 -2.84 0.57 12.88
C SER A 174 -4.32 0.20 12.96
N ASN A 175 -4.73 -0.81 12.20
CA ASN A 175 -6.11 -1.31 12.24
C ASN A 175 -6.43 -1.96 13.58
N ALA A 176 -5.57 -2.83 14.10
CA ALA A 176 -5.73 -3.44 15.42
C ALA A 176 -5.88 -2.36 16.50
N LEU A 177 -4.98 -1.37 16.54
CA LEU A 177 -5.05 -0.26 17.47
C LEU A 177 -6.32 0.60 17.28
N LYS A 178 -6.78 0.76 16.05
CA LYS A 178 -7.97 1.56 15.73
C LYS A 178 -9.23 0.90 16.28
N TYR A 179 -9.40 -0.38 16.04
CA TYR A 179 -10.63 -1.12 16.32
C TYR A 179 -10.65 -1.83 17.68
N THR A 180 -9.52 -1.84 18.38
CA THR A 180 -9.46 -2.29 19.79
C THR A 180 -9.90 -1.16 20.71
N GLU A 181 -10.78 -1.47 21.64
CA GLU A 181 -11.21 -0.55 22.68
C GLU A 181 -10.11 -0.25 23.69
N LYS A 182 -10.28 0.84 24.43
CA LYS A 182 -9.34 1.22 25.50
C LYS A 182 -9.25 0.13 26.56
N GLY A 183 -8.02 -0.30 26.86
CA GLY A 183 -7.75 -1.39 27.80
C GLY A 183 -7.80 -2.78 27.19
N GLY A 184 -8.05 -2.90 25.90
CA GLY A 184 -8.00 -4.17 25.18
C GLY A 184 -6.59 -4.73 25.01
N THR A 185 -6.46 -5.83 24.27
CA THR A 185 -5.21 -6.57 24.09
C THR A 185 -4.94 -6.80 22.61
N ILE A 186 -3.67 -6.63 22.20
CA ILE A 186 -3.16 -7.03 20.90
C ILE A 186 -2.05 -8.03 21.13
N GLN A 187 -2.14 -9.19 20.46
CA GLN A 187 -1.14 -10.25 20.53
C GLN A 187 -0.38 -10.35 19.20
N ILE A 188 0.93 -10.54 19.29
CA ILE A 188 1.79 -10.72 18.11
C ILE A 188 2.66 -11.93 18.35
N PHE A 189 2.53 -12.92 17.47
CA PHE A 189 3.27 -14.18 17.56
C PHE A 189 3.42 -14.81 16.17
N THR A 190 4.22 -15.85 16.07
CA THR A 190 4.29 -16.68 14.87
C THR A 190 3.74 -18.07 15.15
N LYS A 191 3.08 -18.65 14.15
CA LYS A 191 2.70 -20.07 14.15
C LYS A 191 3.22 -20.74 12.89
N GLN A 192 3.56 -22.02 13.01
CA GLN A 192 3.92 -22.84 11.87
C GLN A 192 2.77 -23.78 11.55
N GLU A 193 2.29 -23.74 10.32
CA GLU A 193 1.19 -24.56 9.88
C GLU A 193 1.46 -25.02 8.45
N SER A 194 1.32 -26.33 8.18
CA SER A 194 1.51 -26.91 6.83
C SER A 194 2.83 -26.49 6.15
N ASN A 195 3.92 -26.44 6.91
CA ASN A 195 5.25 -26.00 6.47
C ASN A 195 5.37 -24.51 6.07
N GLN A 196 4.37 -23.70 6.41
CA GLN A 196 4.37 -22.24 6.22
C GLN A 196 4.49 -21.54 7.56
N LEU A 197 5.26 -20.44 7.57
CA LEU A 197 5.38 -19.54 8.73
C LEU A 197 4.34 -18.43 8.60
N TRP A 198 3.50 -18.30 9.61
CA TRP A 198 2.49 -17.26 9.74
C TRP A 198 2.90 -16.25 10.80
N LEU A 199 2.96 -14.98 10.43
CA LEU A 199 2.95 -13.89 11.40
C LEU A 199 1.50 -13.58 11.74
N VAL A 200 1.14 -13.69 13.01
CA VAL A 200 -0.21 -13.43 13.51
C VAL A 200 -0.21 -12.15 14.32
N ILE A 201 -1.10 -11.24 13.99
CA ILE A 201 -1.44 -10.06 14.77
C ILE A 201 -2.92 -10.15 15.08
N GLU A 202 -3.23 -10.43 16.32
CA GLU A 202 -4.59 -10.68 16.81
C GLU A 202 -5.00 -9.58 17.78
N ASP A 203 -6.19 -9.03 17.61
CA ASP A 203 -6.79 -8.07 18.51
C ASP A 203 -8.11 -8.59 19.08
N ASN A 204 -8.46 -8.12 20.28
CA ASN A 204 -9.76 -8.40 20.90
C ASN A 204 -10.75 -7.23 20.72
N GLY A 205 -10.67 -6.56 19.60
CA GLY A 205 -11.53 -5.42 19.26
C GLY A 205 -12.94 -5.82 18.82
N ILE A 206 -13.59 -4.89 18.11
CA ILE A 206 -14.99 -5.06 17.68
C ILE A 206 -15.19 -6.10 16.57
N GLY A 207 -14.10 -6.65 16.00
CA GLY A 207 -14.14 -7.63 14.92
C GLY A 207 -14.60 -7.07 13.60
N ILE A 208 -14.78 -7.96 12.61
CA ILE A 208 -15.28 -7.66 11.27
C ILE A 208 -16.54 -8.51 11.06
N TRP A 209 -17.59 -7.91 10.53
CA TRP A 209 -18.81 -8.64 10.21
C TRP A 209 -18.55 -9.69 9.13
N GLU A 210 -19.14 -10.88 9.26
CA GLU A 210 -18.92 -11.99 8.32
C GLU A 210 -19.22 -11.59 6.87
N GLU A 211 -20.25 -10.77 6.66
CA GLU A 211 -20.64 -10.26 5.33
C GLU A 211 -19.57 -9.33 4.71
N ASP A 212 -18.77 -8.64 5.54
CA ASP A 212 -17.73 -7.72 5.11
C ASP A 212 -16.41 -8.45 4.82
N LEU A 213 -16.14 -9.61 5.42
CA LEU A 213 -14.87 -10.35 5.31
C LEU A 213 -14.40 -10.60 3.87
N PRO A 214 -15.24 -11.03 2.92
CA PRO A 214 -14.80 -11.25 1.54
C PRO A 214 -14.31 -9.98 0.85
N ARG A 215 -14.75 -8.81 1.33
CA ARG A 215 -14.59 -7.51 0.70
C ARG A 215 -13.57 -6.59 1.37
N VAL A 216 -13.03 -6.95 2.54
CA VAL A 216 -12.12 -6.08 3.32
C VAL A 216 -10.85 -5.67 2.56
N PHE A 217 -10.48 -6.42 1.53
CA PHE A 217 -9.35 -6.11 0.65
C PHE A 217 -9.74 -5.38 -0.65
N GLU A 218 -11.03 -5.04 -0.85
CA GLU A 218 -11.46 -4.25 -1.99
C GLU A 218 -11.06 -2.78 -1.81
N ARG A 219 -10.73 -2.11 -2.91
CA ARG A 219 -10.33 -0.71 -2.91
C ARG A 219 -11.48 0.20 -2.45
N GLY A 220 -11.23 0.99 -1.40
CA GLY A 220 -12.22 1.95 -0.87
C GLY A 220 -13.31 1.32 -0.02
N PHE A 221 -13.26 0.01 0.23
CA PHE A 221 -14.22 -0.65 1.08
C PHE A 221 -13.95 -0.36 2.57
N THR A 222 -14.95 0.13 3.28
CA THR A 222 -14.80 0.51 4.70
C THR A 222 -15.64 -0.34 5.65
N GLY A 223 -16.51 -1.21 5.14
CA GLY A 223 -17.40 -2.06 5.94
C GLY A 223 -18.37 -1.25 6.83
N TYR A 224 -19.14 -1.96 7.63
CA TYR A 224 -20.09 -1.35 8.57
C TYR A 224 -19.37 -0.51 9.63
N ASN A 225 -18.33 -1.07 10.25
CA ASN A 225 -17.53 -0.41 11.29
C ASN A 225 -16.79 0.84 10.78
N GLY A 226 -16.30 0.78 9.54
CA GLY A 226 -15.59 1.89 8.93
C GLY A 226 -16.48 3.05 8.48
N ARG A 227 -17.77 2.79 8.17
CA ARG A 227 -18.76 3.84 7.88
C ARG A 227 -19.17 4.61 9.15
N ALA A 228 -19.25 3.93 10.29
CA ALA A 228 -19.50 4.57 11.59
C ALA A 228 -18.32 5.47 11.98
N ASP A 229 -17.08 5.06 11.67
CA ASP A 229 -15.89 5.89 11.82
C ASP A 229 -15.57 6.62 10.51
N LYS A 230 -16.06 7.88 10.39
CA LYS A 230 -15.85 8.77 9.23
C LYS A 230 -14.38 8.96 8.81
N LYS A 231 -13.42 8.39 9.55
CA LYS A 231 -11.97 8.49 9.34
C LYS A 231 -11.37 7.30 8.59
N SER A 232 -12.18 6.33 8.12
CA SER A 232 -11.70 5.16 7.37
C SER A 232 -11.64 5.44 5.87
N THR A 233 -10.48 5.22 5.24
CA THR A 233 -10.28 5.44 3.79
C THR A 233 -10.57 4.19 2.94
N GLY A 234 -10.60 3.00 3.55
CA GLY A 234 -10.74 1.72 2.85
C GLY A 234 -9.56 1.36 1.93
N ILE A 235 -8.42 2.04 2.06
CA ILE A 235 -7.25 1.84 1.19
C ILE A 235 -6.20 0.94 1.86
N GLY A 236 -6.09 0.98 3.20
CA GLY A 236 -5.01 0.31 3.94
C GLY A 236 -4.89 -1.19 3.67
N LEU A 237 -5.96 -1.98 3.88
CA LEU A 237 -5.94 -3.43 3.64
C LEU A 237 -5.83 -3.78 2.16
N TYR A 238 -6.41 -2.97 1.26
CA TYR A 238 -6.20 -3.12 -0.18
C TYR A 238 -4.70 -3.01 -0.53
N LEU A 239 -4.00 -2.03 0.03
CA LEU A 239 -2.55 -1.86 -0.16
C LEU A 239 -1.78 -3.04 0.41
N CYS A 240 -2.12 -3.51 1.62
CA CYS A 240 -1.50 -4.70 2.21
C CYS A 240 -1.57 -5.90 1.26
N LYS A 241 -2.75 -6.21 0.73
CA LYS A 241 -2.94 -7.31 -0.23
C LYS A 241 -2.07 -7.15 -1.48
N LYS A 242 -2.01 -5.94 -2.04
CA LYS A 242 -1.20 -5.65 -3.23
C LYS A 242 0.29 -5.80 -2.96
N VAL A 243 0.77 -5.25 -1.83
CA VAL A 243 2.17 -5.34 -1.42
C VAL A 243 2.56 -6.80 -1.15
N MET A 244 1.77 -7.54 -0.38
CA MET A 244 2.01 -8.96 -0.09
C MET A 244 2.12 -9.78 -1.37
N GLY A 245 1.20 -9.58 -2.32
CA GLY A 245 1.26 -10.26 -3.63
C GLY A 245 2.55 -9.96 -4.40
N ARG A 246 3.06 -8.71 -4.37
CA ARG A 246 4.33 -8.35 -5.03
C ARG A 246 5.56 -8.86 -4.29
N LEU A 247 5.51 -8.95 -2.97
CA LEU A 247 6.53 -9.59 -2.14
C LEU A 247 6.51 -11.13 -2.26
N ARG A 248 5.53 -11.72 -2.93
CA ARG A 248 5.28 -13.16 -3.00
C ARG A 248 5.03 -13.78 -1.61
N HIS A 249 4.47 -13.00 -0.69
CA HIS A 249 3.95 -13.45 0.60
C HIS A 249 2.42 -13.61 0.51
N GLN A 250 1.85 -14.41 1.40
CA GLN A 250 0.40 -14.64 1.49
C GLN A 250 -0.16 -14.00 2.75
#